data_db21e1001033814d71a40521470fcce2
#
_entry.id   db21e1001033814d71a40521470fcce2
#
_cell.length_a   1.000
_cell.length_b   1.000
_cell.length_c   1.000
_cell.angle_alpha   90.00
_cell.angle_beta   90.00
_cell.angle_gamma   90.00
#
_symmetry.space_group_name_H-M   'P 1'
#
loop_
_entity.id
_entity.type
_entity.pdbx_description
1 polymer ?
#
loop_
_entity_poly.entity_id
_entity_poly.type
_entity_poly.pdbx_seq_one_letter_code
_entity_poly.pdbx_strand_id
1 'polypeptide(L)'
;MPERVIACIGAKGGVGKSTIAISLSVCATDCLLIDTDPQLSAGNWYREREVELPELVKARAEDVPRAIAATKRRYVMVDTPPHASEAIRMVAAMADQLLIIVQPSILDLRAISSSVDIAKAVRKPAVLILNRCPPVRGTAEASIVTEARRALSVYQMPVCPVAVTQRAAMSYALVGGLSITEYEPDGKAANEMRRLWSYLCRSDLS
;
A
#
# COMPACT_ATOMS: atom_id res chain seq x y z
N MET A 1 -8.26 6.84 -19.61
CA MET A 1 -8.37 6.71 -18.15
C MET A 1 -7.66 5.45 -17.70
N PRO A 2 -7.00 5.42 -16.54
CA PRO A 2 -6.39 4.19 -16.03
C PRO A 2 -7.45 3.11 -15.82
N GLU A 3 -7.03 1.85 -15.85
CA GLU A 3 -7.92 0.71 -15.55
C GLU A 3 -8.29 0.64 -14.07
N ARG A 4 -7.37 1.06 -13.21
CA ARG A 4 -7.59 1.04 -11.76
C ARG A 4 -6.73 2.07 -11.03
N VAL A 5 -7.38 2.78 -10.11
CA VAL A 5 -6.75 3.70 -9.15
C VAL A 5 -6.79 3.04 -7.76
N ILE A 6 -5.63 2.84 -7.15
CA ILE A 6 -5.46 2.18 -5.85
C ILE A 6 -4.83 3.16 -4.88
N ALA A 7 -5.44 3.38 -3.72
CA ALA A 7 -4.89 4.26 -2.69
C ALA A 7 -4.44 3.47 -1.45
N CYS A 8 -3.19 3.72 -1.02
CA CYS A 8 -2.65 3.19 0.22
C CYS A 8 -2.97 4.14 1.37
N ILE A 9 -3.82 3.73 2.29
CA ILE A 9 -4.23 4.51 3.46
C ILE A 9 -3.85 3.80 4.76
N GLY A 10 -3.75 4.55 5.85
CA GLY A 10 -3.46 3.99 7.16
C GLY A 10 -3.36 5.07 8.21
N ALA A 11 -3.91 4.80 9.39
CA ALA A 11 -4.09 5.75 10.47
C ALA A 11 -2.78 6.25 11.10
N LYS A 12 -1.71 5.46 11.04
CA LYS A 12 -0.44 5.79 11.67
C LYS A 12 0.69 6.04 10.68
N GLY A 13 1.65 6.86 11.11
CA GLY A 13 2.96 6.96 10.48
C GLY A 13 3.76 5.66 10.70
N GLY A 14 4.64 5.32 9.75
CA GLY A 14 5.57 4.21 9.88
C GLY A 14 4.98 2.81 9.65
N VAL A 15 3.69 2.65 9.33
CA VAL A 15 3.08 1.34 9.02
C VAL A 15 3.54 0.76 7.69
N GLY A 16 4.20 1.56 6.85
CA GLY A 16 4.79 1.15 5.58
C GLY A 16 3.91 1.40 4.35
N LYS A 17 3.03 2.42 4.38
CA LYS A 17 2.21 2.81 3.22
C LYS A 17 3.06 3.06 1.98
N SER A 18 4.03 3.96 2.08
CA SER A 18 4.93 4.29 0.98
C SER A 18 5.70 3.07 0.48
N THR A 19 6.19 2.22 1.39
CA THR A 19 6.89 0.97 1.01
C THR A 19 6.00 0.06 0.17
N ILE A 20 4.74 -0.11 0.57
CA ILE A 20 3.76 -0.93 -0.16
C ILE A 20 3.40 -0.25 -1.48
N ALA A 21 3.11 1.06 -1.48
CA ALA A 21 2.77 1.81 -2.69
C ALA A 21 3.89 1.74 -3.74
N ILE A 22 5.14 1.96 -3.35
CA ILE A 22 6.32 1.84 -4.20
C ILE A 22 6.44 0.41 -4.76
N SER A 23 6.43 -0.59 -3.89
CA SER A 23 6.64 -1.97 -4.31
C SER A 23 5.54 -2.46 -5.26
N LEU A 24 4.28 -2.10 -5.00
CA LEU A 24 3.17 -2.47 -5.87
C LEU A 24 3.17 -1.70 -7.20
N SER A 25 3.59 -0.42 -7.21
CA SER A 25 3.69 0.34 -8.45
C SER A 25 4.74 -0.25 -9.40
N VAL A 26 5.84 -0.77 -8.86
CA VAL A 26 6.85 -1.52 -9.65
C VAL A 26 6.28 -2.87 -10.10
N CYS A 27 5.56 -3.61 -9.25
CA CYS A 27 4.91 -4.87 -9.65
C CYS A 27 3.89 -4.68 -10.78
N ALA A 28 3.22 -3.53 -10.82
CA ALA A 28 2.21 -3.19 -11.83
C ALA A 28 2.83 -2.88 -13.22
N THR A 29 4.13 -2.63 -13.30
CA THR A 29 4.93 -2.34 -14.50
C THR A 29 4.51 -1.10 -15.29
N ASP A 30 3.24 -0.87 -15.55
CA ASP A 30 2.67 0.30 -16.24
C ASP A 30 1.84 1.13 -15.26
N CYS A 31 2.54 1.85 -14.38
CA CYS A 31 1.94 2.54 -13.24
C CYS A 31 2.42 3.99 -13.12
N LEU A 32 1.48 4.86 -12.73
CA LEU A 32 1.77 6.16 -12.15
C LEU A 32 1.71 6.03 -10.62
N LEU A 33 2.78 6.42 -9.93
CA LEU A 33 2.81 6.59 -8.49
C LEU A 33 2.57 8.06 -8.16
N ILE A 34 1.53 8.35 -7.38
CA ILE A 34 1.24 9.70 -6.89
C ILE A 34 1.60 9.76 -5.41
N ASP A 35 2.55 10.63 -5.07
CA ASP A 35 2.94 10.88 -3.67
C ASP A 35 2.19 12.13 -3.15
N THR A 36 1.27 11.91 -2.21
CA THR A 36 0.50 13.00 -1.59
C THR A 36 0.95 13.30 -0.16
N ASP A 37 1.98 12.58 0.34
CA ASP A 37 2.53 12.82 1.68
C ASP A 37 3.50 14.02 1.64
N PRO A 38 3.30 15.05 2.47
CA PRO A 38 4.25 16.16 2.60
C PRO A 38 5.68 15.73 2.95
N GLN A 39 5.88 14.55 3.55
CA GLN A 39 7.20 14.00 3.83
C GLN A 39 7.90 13.46 2.56
N LEU A 40 7.17 13.30 1.46
CA LEU A 40 7.67 12.88 0.15
C LEU A 40 8.51 11.60 0.20
N SER A 41 8.07 10.59 0.92
CA SER A 41 8.80 9.33 1.06
C SER A 41 9.00 8.63 -0.29
N ALA A 42 7.96 8.55 -1.11
CA ALA A 42 8.06 8.00 -2.45
C ALA A 42 8.85 8.94 -3.39
N GLY A 43 8.71 10.25 -3.21
CA GLY A 43 9.50 11.24 -3.95
C GLY A 43 11.00 11.18 -3.65
N ASN A 44 11.38 10.88 -2.40
CA ASN A 44 12.78 10.70 -2.01
C ASN A 44 13.36 9.42 -2.61
N TRP A 45 12.62 8.31 -2.54
CA TRP A 45 12.98 7.06 -3.19
C TRP A 45 13.20 7.24 -4.70
N TYR A 46 12.30 7.98 -5.38
CA TYR A 46 12.38 8.18 -6.82
C TYR A 46 13.61 8.99 -7.27
N ARG A 47 14.16 9.84 -6.41
CA ARG A 47 15.41 10.58 -6.74
C ARG A 47 16.63 9.70 -6.84
N GLU A 48 16.65 8.59 -6.12
CA GLU A 48 17.74 7.59 -6.15
C GLU A 48 17.55 6.56 -7.28
N ARG A 49 16.42 6.64 -8.00
CA ARG A 49 16.04 5.67 -9.01
C ARG A 49 16.68 5.99 -10.36
N GLU A 50 17.30 4.99 -10.96
CA GLU A 50 17.92 5.10 -12.31
C GLU A 50 16.95 4.69 -13.44
N VAL A 51 15.80 4.11 -13.11
CA VAL A 51 14.79 3.62 -14.05
C VAL A 51 13.57 4.54 -14.03
N GLU A 52 13.06 4.91 -15.22
CA GLU A 52 11.95 5.86 -15.34
C GLU A 52 10.59 5.36 -14.83
N LEU A 53 10.39 4.03 -14.74
CA LEU A 53 9.12 3.44 -14.28
C LEU A 53 9.24 2.90 -12.84
N PRO A 54 8.17 3.05 -12.06
CA PRO A 54 6.90 3.74 -12.35
C PRO A 54 7.14 5.25 -12.53
N GLU A 55 6.30 5.93 -13.32
CA GLU A 55 6.27 7.39 -13.28
C GLU A 55 5.91 7.89 -11.90
N LEU A 56 6.47 9.04 -11.47
CA LEU A 56 6.11 9.64 -10.20
C LEU A 56 5.61 11.07 -10.39
N VAL A 57 4.50 11.37 -9.74
CA VAL A 57 3.96 12.72 -9.58
C VAL A 57 3.81 13.04 -8.09
N LYS A 58 4.33 14.20 -7.67
CA LYS A 58 4.07 14.76 -6.36
C LYS A 58 2.87 15.68 -6.48
N ALA A 59 1.83 15.44 -5.69
CA ALA A 59 0.58 16.19 -5.78
C ALA A 59 -0.03 16.41 -4.41
N ARG A 60 -0.80 17.50 -4.26
CA ARG A 60 -1.75 17.62 -3.15
C ARG A 60 -2.99 16.78 -3.45
N ALA A 61 -3.77 16.43 -2.43
CA ALA A 61 -4.98 15.65 -2.61
C ALA A 61 -5.95 16.28 -3.64
N GLU A 62 -6.05 17.58 -3.68
CA GLU A 62 -6.88 18.36 -4.60
C GLU A 62 -6.44 18.25 -6.08
N ASP A 63 -5.15 17.99 -6.32
CA ASP A 63 -4.56 17.86 -7.66
C ASP A 63 -4.56 16.40 -8.19
N VAL A 64 -4.86 15.42 -7.35
CA VAL A 64 -4.90 13.99 -7.73
C VAL A 64 -5.83 13.72 -8.91
N PRO A 65 -7.06 14.30 -9.02
CA PRO A 65 -7.93 14.08 -10.17
C PRO A 65 -7.29 14.51 -11.49
N ARG A 66 -6.55 15.62 -11.46
CA ARG A 66 -5.85 16.15 -12.64
C ARG A 66 -4.72 15.19 -13.06
N ALA A 67 -3.95 14.68 -12.10
CA ALA A 67 -2.90 13.71 -12.38
C ALA A 67 -3.46 12.40 -12.97
N ILE A 68 -4.57 11.88 -12.40
CA ILE A 68 -5.27 10.71 -12.91
C ILE A 68 -5.80 10.95 -14.34
N ALA A 69 -6.37 12.12 -14.61
CA ALA A 69 -6.91 12.43 -15.94
C ALA A 69 -5.81 12.62 -17.02
N ALA A 70 -4.63 13.07 -16.62
CA ALA A 70 -3.51 13.32 -17.52
C ALA A 70 -2.68 12.09 -17.86
N THR A 71 -2.71 11.04 -17.01
CA THR A 71 -1.88 9.85 -17.23
C THR A 71 -2.41 8.96 -18.34
N LYS A 72 -1.47 8.31 -19.04
CA LYS A 72 -1.73 7.22 -19.98
C LYS A 72 -1.42 5.85 -19.37
N ARG A 73 -0.98 5.81 -18.11
CA ARG A 73 -0.63 4.56 -17.43
C ARG A 73 -1.87 3.74 -17.11
N ARG A 74 -1.69 2.45 -17.16
CA ARG A 74 -2.75 1.47 -16.89
C ARG A 74 -3.21 1.50 -15.45
N TYR A 75 -2.27 1.66 -14.52
CA TYR A 75 -2.54 1.71 -13.08
C TYR A 75 -2.12 3.03 -12.48
N VAL A 76 -2.82 3.44 -11.43
CA VAL A 76 -2.43 4.56 -10.58
C VAL A 76 -2.36 4.06 -9.14
N MET A 77 -1.22 4.26 -8.50
CA MET A 77 -1.02 4.02 -7.08
C MET A 77 -0.90 5.36 -6.35
N VAL A 78 -1.67 5.56 -5.30
CA VAL A 78 -1.62 6.81 -4.52
C VAL A 78 -1.09 6.50 -3.12
N ASP A 79 0.06 7.08 -2.79
CA ASP A 79 0.61 7.08 -1.42
C ASP A 79 0.06 8.27 -0.66
N THR A 80 -0.48 8.02 0.56
CA THR A 80 -1.13 9.06 1.36
C THR A 80 -0.39 9.34 2.67
N PRO A 81 -0.54 10.55 3.23
CA PRO A 81 0.02 10.89 4.53
C PRO A 81 -0.57 10.02 5.65
N PRO A 82 0.06 10.00 6.85
CA PRO A 82 -0.55 9.42 8.03
C PRO A 82 -1.73 10.25 8.53
N HIS A 83 -2.54 9.66 9.39
CA HIS A 83 -3.71 10.23 10.04
C HIS A 83 -4.92 10.43 9.11
N ALA A 84 -6.10 10.23 9.69
CA ALA A 84 -7.38 10.44 9.00
C ALA A 84 -7.63 11.94 8.82
N SER A 85 -7.36 12.44 7.62
CA SER A 85 -7.55 13.85 7.25
C SER A 85 -8.56 13.97 6.10
N GLU A 86 -9.04 15.18 5.87
CA GLU A 86 -9.89 15.47 4.69
C GLU A 86 -9.17 15.12 3.39
N ALA A 87 -7.87 15.37 3.32
CA ALA A 87 -7.04 15.00 2.17
C ALA A 87 -7.11 13.49 1.85
N ILE A 88 -7.06 12.63 2.88
CA ILE A 88 -7.20 11.18 2.68
C ILE A 88 -8.61 10.81 2.22
N ARG A 89 -9.66 11.46 2.74
CA ARG A 89 -11.03 11.22 2.29
C ARG A 89 -11.22 11.60 0.82
N MET A 90 -10.64 12.72 0.39
CA MET A 90 -10.66 13.13 -1.02
C MET A 90 -9.99 12.08 -1.90
N VAL A 91 -8.78 11.63 -1.55
CA VAL A 91 -8.06 10.59 -2.29
C VAL A 91 -8.85 9.28 -2.30
N ALA A 92 -9.36 8.85 -1.14
CA ALA A 92 -10.13 7.62 -1.01
C ALA A 92 -11.40 7.62 -1.87
N ALA A 93 -12.08 8.75 -1.99
CA ALA A 93 -13.27 8.88 -2.82
C ALA A 93 -12.99 8.72 -4.34
N MET A 94 -11.77 9.05 -4.77
CA MET A 94 -11.33 8.93 -6.17
C MET A 94 -10.78 7.56 -6.53
N ALA A 95 -10.34 6.78 -5.53
CA ALA A 95 -9.79 5.45 -5.77
C ALA A 95 -10.88 4.45 -6.14
N ASP A 96 -10.52 3.46 -6.94
CA ASP A 96 -11.36 2.28 -7.22
C ASP A 96 -11.21 1.23 -6.12
N GLN A 97 -10.05 1.24 -5.43
CA GLN A 97 -9.73 0.30 -4.36
C GLN A 97 -8.85 0.95 -3.30
N LEU A 98 -9.11 0.63 -2.04
CA LEU A 98 -8.33 1.10 -0.90
C LEU A 98 -7.52 -0.04 -0.28
N LEU A 99 -6.24 0.21 -0.03
CA LEU A 99 -5.39 -0.68 0.75
C LEU A 99 -5.18 -0.06 2.14
N ILE A 100 -5.75 -0.68 3.15
CA ILE A 100 -5.61 -0.22 4.53
C ILE A 100 -4.42 -0.96 5.15
N ILE A 101 -3.30 -0.26 5.30
CA ILE A 101 -2.05 -0.85 5.79
C ILE A 101 -2.00 -0.78 7.31
N VAL A 102 -1.75 -1.93 7.94
CA VAL A 102 -1.70 -2.06 9.40
C VAL A 102 -0.58 -3.02 9.82
N GLN A 103 0.02 -2.77 10.98
CA GLN A 103 0.96 -3.71 11.60
C GLN A 103 0.23 -4.65 12.58
N PRO A 104 0.71 -5.87 12.81
CA PRO A 104 0.11 -6.80 13.76
C PRO A 104 0.50 -6.43 15.20
N SER A 105 0.17 -5.20 15.63
CA SER A 105 0.38 -4.72 16.99
C SER A 105 -0.95 -4.23 17.59
N ILE A 106 -1.12 -4.40 18.88
CA ILE A 106 -2.35 -3.97 19.58
C ILE A 106 -2.66 -2.49 19.34
N LEU A 107 -1.62 -1.64 19.36
CA LEU A 107 -1.79 -0.19 19.17
C LEU A 107 -2.20 0.16 17.75
N ASP A 108 -1.71 -0.58 16.76
CA ASP A 108 -2.06 -0.35 15.35
C ASP A 108 -3.46 -0.87 15.05
N LEU A 109 -3.82 -2.04 15.60
CA LEU A 109 -5.15 -2.61 15.47
C LEU A 109 -6.24 -1.73 16.09
N ARG A 110 -5.94 -1.00 17.18
CA ARG A 110 -6.85 -0.02 17.76
C ARG A 110 -7.00 1.25 16.92
N ALA A 111 -5.93 1.67 16.26
CA ALA A 111 -5.94 2.90 15.46
C ALA A 111 -6.60 2.74 14.08
N ILE A 112 -6.82 1.49 13.61
CA ILE A 112 -7.27 1.24 12.25
C ILE A 112 -8.73 1.67 11.99
N SER A 113 -9.54 1.81 13.03
CA SER A 113 -10.96 2.18 12.93
C SER A 113 -11.18 3.41 12.08
N SER A 114 -10.37 4.46 12.25
CA SER A 114 -10.48 5.68 11.46
C SER A 114 -10.28 5.48 9.95
N SER A 115 -9.37 4.57 9.55
CA SER A 115 -9.18 4.23 8.13
C SER A 115 -10.33 3.38 7.59
N VAL A 116 -10.86 2.47 8.41
CA VAL A 116 -12.06 1.68 8.08
C VAL A 116 -13.28 2.58 7.92
N ASP A 117 -13.45 3.55 8.81
CA ASP A 117 -14.55 4.52 8.75
C ASP A 117 -14.49 5.37 7.47
N ILE A 118 -13.29 5.79 7.05
CA ILE A 118 -13.10 6.46 5.76
C ILE A 118 -13.56 5.56 4.61
N ALA A 119 -13.08 4.30 4.56
CA ALA A 119 -13.44 3.39 3.49
C ALA A 119 -14.96 3.14 3.42
N LYS A 120 -15.60 2.96 4.56
CA LYS A 120 -17.07 2.81 4.65
C LYS A 120 -17.80 4.07 4.21
N ALA A 121 -17.34 5.25 4.64
CA ALA A 121 -17.96 6.53 4.30
C ALA A 121 -17.91 6.81 2.79
N VAL A 122 -16.79 6.49 2.12
CA VAL A 122 -16.66 6.69 0.66
C VAL A 122 -17.24 5.53 -0.15
N ARG A 123 -17.68 4.45 0.50
CA ARG A 123 -18.29 3.25 -0.13
C ARG A 123 -17.41 2.64 -1.23
N LYS A 124 -16.11 2.55 -0.97
CA LYS A 124 -15.14 1.96 -1.90
C LYS A 124 -14.69 0.58 -1.43
N PRO A 125 -14.44 -0.37 -2.35
CA PRO A 125 -13.80 -1.63 -2.02
C PRO A 125 -12.51 -1.39 -1.24
N ALA A 126 -12.33 -2.09 -0.13
CA ALA A 126 -11.15 -1.94 0.71
C ALA A 126 -10.61 -3.30 1.17
N VAL A 127 -9.29 -3.42 1.26
CA VAL A 127 -8.58 -4.60 1.74
C VAL A 127 -7.64 -4.22 2.86
N LEU A 128 -7.67 -4.99 3.93
CA LEU A 128 -6.75 -4.87 5.06
C LEU A 128 -5.46 -5.64 4.74
N ILE A 129 -4.32 -4.96 4.82
CA ILE A 129 -3.00 -5.53 4.53
C ILE A 129 -2.18 -5.55 5.82
N LEU A 130 -1.84 -6.75 6.30
CA LEU A 130 -0.90 -6.91 7.41
C LEU A 130 0.52 -6.74 6.89
N ASN A 131 1.20 -5.70 7.37
CA ASN A 131 2.57 -5.35 7.02
C ASN A 131 3.48 -5.41 8.25
N ARG A 132 4.79 -5.51 8.01
CA ARG A 132 5.82 -5.64 9.06
C ARG A 132 5.55 -6.81 10.00
N CYS A 133 5.04 -7.90 9.45
CA CYS A 133 4.80 -9.11 10.20
C CYS A 133 6.12 -9.79 10.61
N PRO A 134 6.18 -10.45 11.76
CA PRO A 134 7.29 -11.34 12.08
C PRO A 134 7.46 -12.44 11.03
N PRO A 135 8.69 -12.93 10.81
CA PRO A 135 8.92 -13.98 9.85
C PRO A 135 8.21 -15.28 10.27
N VAL A 136 7.74 -16.01 9.27
CA VAL A 136 7.19 -17.36 9.44
C VAL A 136 8.28 -18.30 9.96
N ARG A 137 7.96 -19.07 10.99
CA ARG A 137 8.82 -20.12 11.53
C ARG A 137 8.25 -21.49 11.16
N GLY A 138 9.01 -22.26 10.38
CA GLY A 138 8.48 -23.50 9.78
C GLY A 138 7.35 -23.18 8.79
N THR A 139 6.19 -23.80 8.96
CA THR A 139 5.01 -23.62 8.10
C THR A 139 3.93 -22.71 8.70
N ALA A 140 4.08 -22.31 9.98
CA ALA A 140 3.06 -21.56 10.71
C ALA A 140 3.35 -20.05 10.73
N GLU A 141 2.31 -19.25 10.53
CA GLU A 141 2.37 -17.81 10.84
C GLU A 141 2.65 -17.61 12.33
N ALA A 142 3.33 -16.51 12.68
CA ALA A 142 3.50 -16.13 14.08
C ALA A 142 2.12 -15.88 14.73
N SER A 143 1.94 -16.29 16.00
CA SER A 143 0.67 -16.15 16.74
C SER A 143 0.09 -14.74 16.68
N ILE A 144 0.96 -13.72 16.78
CA ILE A 144 0.54 -12.31 16.70
C ILE A 144 -0.12 -11.97 15.35
N VAL A 145 0.28 -12.61 14.25
CA VAL A 145 -0.33 -12.40 12.92
C VAL A 145 -1.72 -13.05 12.87
N THR A 146 -1.83 -14.28 13.40
CA THR A 146 -3.12 -14.98 13.49
C THR A 146 -4.10 -14.22 14.39
N GLU A 147 -3.63 -13.71 15.52
CA GLU A 147 -4.44 -12.89 16.42
C GLU A 147 -4.86 -11.57 15.76
N ALA A 148 -3.97 -10.92 15.01
CA ALA A 148 -4.28 -9.72 14.25
C ALA A 148 -5.36 -9.99 13.20
N ARG A 149 -5.29 -11.09 12.45
CA ARG A 149 -6.34 -11.49 11.49
C ARG A 149 -7.70 -11.65 12.18
N ARG A 150 -7.71 -12.29 13.35
CA ARG A 150 -8.94 -12.46 14.15
C ARG A 150 -9.48 -11.10 14.62
N ALA A 151 -8.62 -10.21 15.10
CA ALA A 151 -9.03 -8.87 15.53
C ALA A 151 -9.58 -8.03 14.35
N LEU A 152 -9.00 -8.17 13.16
CA LEU A 152 -9.44 -7.45 11.98
C LEU A 152 -10.76 -7.95 11.40
N SER A 153 -11.16 -9.20 11.68
CA SER A 153 -12.41 -9.76 11.15
C SER A 153 -13.67 -9.03 11.66
N VAL A 154 -13.59 -8.33 12.79
CA VAL A 154 -14.70 -7.53 13.32
C VAL A 154 -15.12 -6.39 12.39
N TYR A 155 -14.24 -5.93 11.51
CA TYR A 155 -14.54 -4.86 10.57
C TYR A 155 -15.35 -5.31 9.35
N GLN A 156 -15.50 -6.63 9.15
CA GLN A 156 -16.22 -7.23 8.01
C GLN A 156 -15.66 -6.78 6.66
N MET A 157 -14.35 -6.59 6.60
CA MET A 157 -13.60 -6.26 5.40
C MET A 157 -12.63 -7.41 5.05
N PRO A 158 -12.36 -7.65 3.77
CA PRO A 158 -11.35 -8.61 3.36
C PRO A 158 -9.99 -8.33 4.01
N VAL A 159 -9.40 -9.35 4.63
CA VAL A 159 -8.00 -9.32 5.07
C VAL A 159 -7.17 -10.10 4.06
N CYS A 160 -6.20 -9.44 3.44
CA CYS A 160 -5.34 -10.11 2.47
C CYS A 160 -4.69 -11.36 3.07
N PRO A 161 -4.74 -12.51 2.38
CA PRO A 161 -4.09 -13.73 2.86
C PRO A 161 -2.57 -13.60 2.90
N VAL A 162 -1.98 -12.67 2.13
CA VAL A 162 -0.55 -12.41 2.11
C VAL A 162 -0.19 -11.45 3.25
N ALA A 163 0.54 -11.93 4.23
CA ALA A 163 1.18 -11.10 5.25
C ALA A 163 2.57 -10.66 4.74
N VAL A 164 2.83 -9.37 4.79
CA VAL A 164 4.12 -8.80 4.38
C VAL A 164 5.07 -8.84 5.55
N THR A 165 6.13 -9.62 5.43
CA THR A 165 7.12 -9.83 6.49
C THR A 165 8.09 -8.65 6.59
N GLN A 166 8.41 -8.24 7.82
CA GLN A 166 9.45 -7.26 8.05
C GLN A 166 10.83 -7.85 7.73
N ARG A 167 11.52 -7.24 6.78
CA ARG A 167 12.87 -7.63 6.36
C ARG A 167 13.74 -6.42 6.11
N ALA A 168 15.01 -6.50 6.49
CA ALA A 168 15.99 -5.43 6.24
C ALA A 168 16.16 -5.16 4.73
N ALA A 169 16.07 -6.20 3.89
CA ALA A 169 16.16 -6.08 2.44
C ALA A 169 15.15 -5.07 1.85
N MET A 170 13.94 -4.94 2.43
CA MET A 170 12.96 -3.93 2.02
C MET A 170 13.50 -2.50 2.19
N SER A 171 14.19 -2.24 3.29
CA SER A 171 14.78 -0.91 3.55
C SER A 171 15.98 -0.66 2.67
N TYR A 172 16.85 -1.65 2.48
CA TYR A 172 18.02 -1.52 1.62
C TYR A 172 17.64 -1.27 0.16
N ALA A 173 16.63 -1.97 -0.34
CA ALA A 173 16.11 -1.73 -1.68
C ALA A 173 15.69 -0.26 -1.86
N LEU A 174 14.90 0.28 -0.93
CA LEU A 174 14.40 1.65 -1.02
C LEU A 174 15.50 2.71 -0.96
N VAL A 175 16.57 2.48 -0.18
CA VAL A 175 17.72 3.39 -0.12
C VAL A 175 18.42 3.49 -1.49
N GLY A 176 18.46 2.40 -2.25
CA GLY A 176 19.05 2.37 -3.59
C GLY A 176 18.08 2.71 -4.73
N GLY A 177 16.92 3.31 -4.46
CA GLY A 177 15.94 3.65 -5.50
C GLY A 177 15.27 2.43 -6.15
N LEU A 178 15.41 1.25 -5.55
CA LEU A 178 14.83 -0.01 -6.04
C LEU A 178 13.60 -0.41 -5.25
N SER A 179 12.73 -1.20 -5.84
CA SER A 179 11.77 -2.00 -5.09
C SER A 179 12.41 -3.32 -4.68
N ILE A 180 11.78 -4.03 -3.74
CA ILE A 180 12.28 -5.34 -3.33
C ILE A 180 12.27 -6.37 -4.47
N THR A 181 11.37 -6.23 -5.43
CA THR A 181 11.29 -7.12 -6.60
C THR A 181 12.39 -6.92 -7.62
N GLU A 182 13.08 -5.76 -7.56
CA GLU A 182 14.25 -5.43 -8.35
C GLU A 182 15.54 -5.75 -7.58
N TYR A 183 15.57 -5.44 -6.28
CA TYR A 183 16.74 -5.61 -5.42
C TYR A 183 17.05 -7.09 -5.14
N GLU A 184 16.04 -7.90 -4.84
CA GLU A 184 16.16 -9.33 -4.52
C GLU A 184 15.04 -10.09 -5.24
N PRO A 185 15.08 -10.22 -6.58
CA PRO A 185 13.96 -10.71 -7.39
C PRO A 185 13.47 -12.11 -7.02
N ASP A 186 14.38 -13.00 -6.59
CA ASP A 186 14.05 -14.36 -6.18
C ASP A 186 13.81 -14.49 -4.67
N GLY A 187 13.89 -13.38 -3.94
CA GLY A 187 13.74 -13.31 -2.51
C GLY A 187 12.31 -13.54 -2.01
N LYS A 188 12.21 -13.94 -0.74
CA LYS A 188 10.90 -14.15 -0.10
C LYS A 188 10.05 -12.88 -0.07
N ALA A 189 10.66 -11.71 0.15
CA ALA A 189 9.96 -10.45 0.18
C ALA A 189 9.43 -10.05 -1.21
N ALA A 190 10.21 -10.27 -2.26
CA ALA A 190 9.78 -10.06 -3.65
C ALA A 190 8.57 -10.95 -4.01
N ASN A 191 8.62 -12.21 -3.59
CA ASN A 191 7.52 -13.15 -3.80
C ASN A 191 6.25 -12.72 -3.03
N GLU A 192 6.39 -12.25 -1.78
CA GLU A 192 5.26 -11.70 -1.02
C GLU A 192 4.61 -10.51 -1.77
N MET A 193 5.41 -9.58 -2.32
CA MET A 193 4.89 -8.44 -3.09
C MET A 193 4.18 -8.87 -4.39
N ARG A 194 4.74 -9.81 -5.15
CA ARG A 194 4.09 -10.34 -6.37
C ARG A 194 2.78 -11.06 -6.04
N ARG A 195 2.75 -11.83 -4.96
CA ARG A 195 1.53 -12.50 -4.50
C ARG A 195 0.47 -11.50 -4.03
N LEU A 196 0.89 -10.45 -3.32
CA LEU A 196 0.00 -9.36 -2.93
C LEU A 196 -0.58 -8.67 -4.16
N TRP A 197 0.24 -8.30 -5.15
CA TRP A 197 -0.22 -7.73 -6.40
C TRP A 197 -1.19 -8.66 -7.13
N SER A 198 -0.84 -9.95 -7.26
CA SER A 198 -1.71 -10.94 -7.89
C SER A 198 -3.05 -11.09 -7.18
N TYR A 199 -3.09 -11.00 -5.85
CA TYR A 199 -4.32 -11.03 -5.07
C TYR A 199 -5.20 -9.81 -5.40
N LEU A 200 -4.61 -8.61 -5.42
CA LEU A 200 -5.34 -7.38 -5.71
C LEU A 200 -5.92 -7.34 -7.13
N CYS A 201 -5.20 -7.94 -8.10
CA CYS A 201 -5.68 -8.02 -9.48
C CYS A 201 -6.82 -9.02 -9.70
N ARG A 202 -6.90 -10.09 -8.88
CA ARG A 202 -7.91 -11.16 -9.03
C ARG A 202 -9.18 -10.91 -8.25
N SER A 203 -9.11 -10.09 -7.21
CA SER A 203 -10.25 -9.86 -6.34
C SER A 203 -11.20 -8.88 -7.00
N ASP A 204 -12.29 -9.37 -7.55
CA ASP A 204 -13.53 -8.64 -7.66
C ASP A 204 -14.02 -8.40 -6.23
N LEU A 205 -13.41 -7.41 -5.60
CA LEU A 205 -13.76 -6.96 -4.25
C LEU A 205 -15.00 -6.07 -4.35
N SER A 206 -16.06 -6.63 -4.91
CA SER A 206 -17.41 -6.05 -4.92
C SER A 206 -18.11 -6.26 -3.59
#